data_1f40b7955d5ac733a2c0cf2edeb23695
#
_entry.id   1f40b7955d5ac733a2c0cf2edeb23695
#
_cell.length_a   1.000
_cell.length_b   1.000
_cell.length_c   1.000
_cell.angle_alpha   90.00
_cell.angle_beta   90.00
_cell.angle_gamma   90.00
#
_symmetry.space_group_name_H-M   'P 1'
#
loop_
_entity.id
_entity.type
_entity.pdbx_description
1 polymer ?
#
loop_
_entity_poly.entity_id
_entity_poly.type
_entity_poly.pdbx_seq_one_letter_code
_entity_poly.pdbx_strand_id
1 'polypeptide(L)'
;SGGEQALTAIALIFAVFLTNPAPICVLDEVDAPLDDANVDRFCQLVAEIADATGTKFLLITHHRITMAHMDRLFGVTMPERGVSQLVSVDLARAAELRHSQYAAAQ
;
A
#
# COMPACT_ATOMS: atom_id res chain seq x y z
N SER A 1 6.19 18.73 12.23
CA SER A 1 5.23 18.86 11.15
C SER A 1 4.02 17.95 11.35
N GLY A 2 2.94 18.22 10.66
CA GLY A 2 1.75 17.37 10.70
C GLY A 2 2.01 15.95 10.21
N GLY A 3 2.89 15.80 9.22
CA GLY A 3 3.29 14.49 8.69
C GLY A 3 4.07 13.66 9.69
N GLU A 4 4.96 14.27 10.45
CA GLU A 4 5.72 13.58 11.50
C GLU A 4 4.81 13.16 12.65
N GLN A 5 3.87 14.02 13.06
CA GLN A 5 2.87 13.68 14.06
C GLN A 5 1.99 12.52 13.62
N ALA A 6 1.56 12.53 12.35
CA ALA A 6 0.76 11.44 11.78
C ALA A 6 1.55 10.12 11.77
N LEU A 7 2.82 10.14 11.39
CA LEU A 7 3.66 8.96 11.39
C LEU A 7 3.87 8.41 12.81
N THR A 8 4.05 9.28 13.79
CA THR A 8 4.16 8.89 15.21
C THR A 8 2.88 8.22 15.70
N ALA A 9 1.72 8.77 15.34
CA ALA A 9 0.42 8.20 15.71
C ALA A 9 0.23 6.81 15.08
N ILE A 10 0.60 6.64 13.81
CA ILE A 10 0.55 5.35 13.11
C ILE A 10 1.48 4.34 13.79
N ALA A 11 2.69 4.75 14.13
CA ALA A 11 3.65 3.88 14.82
C ALA A 11 3.11 3.41 16.18
N LEU A 12 2.44 4.29 16.92
CA LEU A 12 1.82 3.94 18.19
C LEU A 12 0.68 2.93 18.02
N ILE A 13 -0.17 3.13 17.02
CA ILE A 13 -1.25 2.20 16.68
C ILE A 13 -0.66 0.83 16.32
N PHE A 14 0.41 0.79 15.56
CA PHE A 14 1.08 -0.45 15.19
C PHE A 14 1.74 -1.14 16.38
N ALA A 15 2.27 -0.38 17.33
CA ALA A 15 2.82 -0.94 18.56
C ALA A 15 1.73 -1.67 19.37
N VAL A 16 0.54 -1.08 19.46
CA VAL A 16 -0.62 -1.74 20.08
C VAL A 16 -1.05 -2.97 19.28
N PHE A 17 -1.03 -2.87 17.95
CA PHE A 17 -1.39 -3.98 17.06
C PHE A 17 -0.45 -5.18 17.23
N LEU A 18 0.84 -4.95 17.46
CA LEU A 18 1.81 -6.02 17.67
C LEU A 18 1.53 -6.84 18.94
N THR A 19 0.90 -6.25 19.92
CA THR A 19 0.51 -6.98 21.15
C THR A 19 -0.77 -7.80 20.97
N ASN A 20 -1.60 -7.45 19.98
CA ASN A 20 -2.85 -8.15 19.70
C ASN A 20 -3.13 -8.13 18.19
N PRO A 21 -2.34 -8.91 17.41
CA PRO A 21 -2.43 -8.86 15.94
C PRO A 21 -3.73 -9.47 15.43
N ALA A 22 -4.23 -8.90 14.33
CA ALA A 22 -5.36 -9.42 13.58
C ALA A 22 -4.88 -10.09 12.29
N PRO A 23 -5.63 -11.05 11.71
CA PRO A 23 -5.25 -11.65 10.42
C PRO A 23 -5.31 -10.67 9.24
N ILE A 24 -6.19 -9.69 9.30
CA ILE A 24 -6.38 -8.66 8.27
C ILE A 24 -6.46 -7.30 8.95
N CYS A 25 -5.78 -6.30 8.36
CA CYS A 25 -5.84 -4.92 8.82
C CYS A 25 -6.15 -4.01 7.63
N VAL A 26 -7.16 -3.16 7.76
CA VAL A 26 -7.56 -2.19 6.73
C VAL A 26 -7.11 -0.81 7.15
N LEU A 27 -6.34 -0.15 6.29
CA LEU A 27 -5.84 1.21 6.51
C LEU A 27 -6.38 2.12 5.40
N ASP A 28 -7.28 3.03 5.77
CA ASP A 28 -7.98 3.88 4.82
C ASP A 28 -7.38 5.28 4.78
N GLU A 29 -6.63 5.57 3.73
CA GLU A 29 -6.01 6.88 3.45
C GLU A 29 -5.16 7.42 4.61
N VAL A 30 -4.52 6.55 5.37
CA VAL A 30 -3.69 6.95 6.53
C VAL A 30 -2.39 7.64 6.11
N ASP A 31 -1.96 7.46 4.86
CA ASP A 31 -0.77 8.07 4.28
C ASP A 31 -1.01 9.47 3.70
N ALA A 32 -2.26 9.93 3.65
CA ALA A 32 -2.62 11.20 3.03
C ALA A 32 -1.84 12.41 3.59
N PRO A 33 -1.62 12.56 4.92
CA PRO A 33 -0.88 13.70 5.45
C PRO A 33 0.65 13.55 5.37
N LEU A 34 1.16 12.43 4.87
CA LEU A 34 2.60 12.14 4.86
C LEU A 34 3.28 12.72 3.63
N ASP A 35 4.51 13.25 3.81
CA ASP A 35 5.39 13.57 2.69
C ASP A 35 6.05 12.29 2.14
N ASP A 36 6.77 12.41 1.03
CA ASP A 36 7.34 11.25 0.34
C ASP A 36 8.27 10.42 1.23
N ALA A 37 9.14 11.07 2.00
CA ALA A 37 10.07 10.36 2.90
C ALA A 37 9.33 9.62 4.01
N ASN A 38 8.27 10.20 4.55
CA ASN A 38 7.47 9.57 5.59
C ASN A 38 6.57 8.46 5.05
N VAL A 39 6.11 8.57 3.80
CA VAL A 39 5.40 7.47 3.13
C VAL A 39 6.30 6.25 2.99
N ASP A 40 7.56 6.43 2.58
CA ASP A 40 8.52 5.32 2.52
C ASP A 40 8.68 4.64 3.88
N ARG A 41 8.85 5.42 4.94
CA ARG A 41 8.97 4.90 6.30
C ARG A 41 7.72 4.15 6.74
N PHE A 42 6.57 4.69 6.41
CA PHE A 42 5.29 4.05 6.69
C PHE A 42 5.17 2.69 5.98
N CYS A 43 5.50 2.63 4.70
CA CYS A 43 5.46 1.39 3.94
C CYS A 43 6.45 0.34 4.47
N GLN A 44 7.65 0.76 4.86
CA GLN A 44 8.63 -0.13 5.50
C GLN A 44 8.09 -0.69 6.82
N LEU A 45 7.46 0.15 7.63
CA LEU A 45 6.87 -0.26 8.90
C LEU A 45 5.75 -1.29 8.69
N VAL A 46 4.86 -1.04 7.73
CA VAL A 46 3.79 -1.98 7.37
C VAL A 46 4.36 -3.32 6.94
N ALA A 47 5.40 -3.31 6.10
CA ALA A 47 6.03 -4.54 5.63
C ALA A 47 6.66 -5.33 6.78
N GLU A 48 7.35 -4.66 7.69
CA GLU A 48 7.97 -5.29 8.87
C GLU A 48 6.92 -5.94 9.77
N ILE A 49 5.80 -5.26 10.00
CA ILE A 49 4.72 -5.78 10.83
C ILE A 49 4.03 -6.95 10.14
N ALA A 50 3.79 -6.86 8.84
CA ALA A 50 3.22 -7.95 8.07
C ALA A 50 4.07 -9.22 8.17
N ASP A 51 5.40 -9.08 8.03
CA ASP A 51 6.33 -10.20 8.17
C ASP A 51 6.33 -10.78 9.59
N ALA A 52 6.31 -9.91 10.61
CA ALA A 52 6.38 -10.35 12.00
C ALA A 52 5.09 -11.03 12.49
N THR A 53 3.94 -10.62 11.99
CA THR A 53 2.63 -11.07 12.49
C THR A 53 1.88 -11.98 11.53
N GLY A 54 2.27 -12.04 10.26
CA GLY A 54 1.52 -12.74 9.23
C GLY A 54 0.23 -12.02 8.82
N THR A 55 0.03 -10.79 9.27
CA THR A 55 -1.16 -10.00 8.93
C THR A 55 -1.12 -9.58 7.47
N LYS A 56 -2.28 -9.64 6.81
CA LYS A 56 -2.51 -9.07 5.49
C LYS A 56 -3.04 -7.65 5.64
N PHE A 57 -2.37 -6.71 4.99
CA PHE A 57 -2.75 -5.30 5.01
C PHE A 57 -3.48 -4.94 3.73
N LEU A 58 -4.65 -4.32 3.87
CA LEU A 58 -5.39 -3.72 2.77
C LEU A 58 -5.31 -2.20 2.94
N LEU A 59 -4.60 -1.53 2.03
CA LEU A 59 -4.42 -0.09 2.07
C LEU A 59 -5.27 0.58 1.00
N ILE A 60 -6.03 1.59 1.40
CA ILE A 60 -6.75 2.46 0.48
C ILE A 60 -5.95 3.75 0.38
N THR A 61 -5.48 4.08 -0.82
CA THR A 61 -4.54 5.18 -1.00
C THR A 61 -4.66 5.83 -2.37
N HIS A 62 -4.25 7.10 -2.43
CA HIS A 62 -4.01 7.83 -3.68
C HIS A 62 -2.52 8.11 -3.89
N HIS A 63 -1.67 7.70 -2.95
CA HIS A 63 -0.26 8.05 -2.96
C HIS A 63 0.53 7.07 -3.83
N ARG A 64 1.22 7.59 -4.85
CA ARG A 64 1.96 6.76 -5.82
C ARG A 64 3.08 5.95 -5.16
N ILE A 65 3.75 6.52 -4.17
CA ILE A 65 4.83 5.83 -3.45
C ILE A 65 4.27 4.63 -2.69
N THR A 66 3.13 4.80 -2.02
CA THR A 66 2.45 3.69 -1.34
C THR A 66 2.11 2.59 -2.34
N MET A 67 1.54 2.95 -3.48
CA MET A 67 1.20 1.98 -4.53
C MET A 67 2.41 1.20 -5.02
N ALA A 68 3.57 1.86 -5.15
CA ALA A 68 4.81 1.24 -5.61
C ALA A 68 5.35 0.19 -4.64
N HIS A 69 5.02 0.29 -3.35
CA HIS A 69 5.44 -0.67 -2.33
C HIS A 69 4.53 -1.89 -2.21
N MET A 70 3.37 -1.90 -2.87
CA MET A 70 2.39 -2.96 -2.74
C MET A 70 2.72 -4.16 -3.63
N ASP A 71 2.37 -5.36 -3.16
CA ASP A 71 2.51 -6.59 -3.93
C ASP A 71 1.44 -6.68 -5.02
N ARG A 72 0.25 -6.17 -4.74
CA ARG A 72 -0.89 -6.20 -5.65
C ARG A 72 -1.71 -4.93 -5.52
N LEU A 73 -2.12 -4.38 -6.66
CA LEU A 73 -3.01 -3.23 -6.73
C LEU A 73 -4.37 -3.64 -7.24
N PHE A 74 -5.40 -3.05 -6.62
CA PHE A 74 -6.77 -3.14 -7.09
C PHE A 74 -7.27 -1.73 -7.39
N GLY A 75 -7.70 -1.51 -8.61
CA GLY A 75 -8.36 -0.26 -8.98
C GLY A 75 -9.86 -0.46 -9.05
N VAL A 76 -10.62 0.54 -8.70
CA VAL A 76 -12.06 0.55 -8.87
C VAL A 76 -12.39 1.55 -9.98
N THR A 77 -13.01 1.06 -11.04
CA THR A 77 -13.45 1.89 -12.17
C THR A 77 -14.96 1.85 -12.30
N MET A 78 -15.52 2.84 -12.98
CA MET A 78 -16.95 2.90 -13.26
C MET A 78 -17.16 2.99 -14.77
N PRO A 79 -17.12 1.84 -15.51
CA PRO A 79 -17.28 1.84 -16.96
C PRO A 79 -18.66 2.30 -17.38
N GLU A 80 -19.68 2.08 -16.54
CA GLU A 80 -21.04 2.59 -16.72
C GLU A 80 -21.47 3.32 -15.46
N ARG A 81 -22.33 4.34 -15.62
CA ARG A 81 -22.84 5.12 -14.49
C ARG A 81 -23.57 4.23 -13.49
N GLY A 82 -23.09 4.22 -12.25
CA GLY A 82 -23.67 3.42 -11.17
C GLY A 82 -23.19 1.98 -11.12
N VAL A 83 -22.26 1.56 -12.01
CA VAL A 83 -21.70 0.22 -12.03
C VAL A 83 -20.20 0.30 -11.79
N SER A 84 -19.73 -0.20 -10.65
CA SER A 84 -18.31 -0.27 -10.33
C SER A 84 -17.70 -1.58 -10.81
N GLN A 85 -16.48 -1.50 -11.29
CA GLN A 85 -15.71 -2.67 -11.73
C GLN A 85 -14.36 -2.68 -11.02
N LEU A 86 -13.96 -3.85 -10.53
CA LEU A 86 -12.67 -4.07 -9.90
C LEU A 86 -11.65 -4.49 -10.95
N VAL A 87 -10.49 -3.82 -10.93
CA VAL A 87 -9.35 -4.15 -11.80
C VAL A 87 -8.18 -4.52 -10.90
N SER A 88 -7.56 -5.67 -11.16
CA SER A 88 -6.42 -6.15 -10.39
C SER A 88 -5.16 -6.14 -11.24
N VAL A 89 -4.05 -5.67 -10.65
CA VAL A 89 -2.73 -5.67 -11.28
C VAL A 89 -1.73 -6.27 -10.32
N ASP A 90 -1.02 -7.31 -10.78
CA ASP A 90 0.14 -7.85 -10.08
C ASP A 90 1.36 -7.03 -10.52
N LEU A 91 1.94 -6.26 -9.59
CA LEU A 91 3.03 -5.34 -9.91
C LEU A 91 4.31 -6.06 -10.31
N ALA A 92 4.60 -7.19 -9.69
CA ALA A 92 5.77 -7.98 -10.05
C ALA A 92 5.66 -8.48 -11.49
N ARG A 93 4.49 -9.00 -11.86
CA ARG A 93 4.22 -9.47 -13.21
C ARG A 93 4.19 -8.33 -14.22
N ALA A 94 3.62 -7.18 -13.85
CA ALA A 94 3.59 -5.99 -14.70
C ALA A 94 5.00 -5.48 -15.00
N ALA A 95 5.89 -5.50 -14.01
CA ALA A 95 7.30 -5.14 -14.18
C ALA A 95 8.02 -6.13 -15.11
N GLU A 96 7.79 -7.43 -14.97
CA GLU A 96 8.36 -8.45 -15.85
C GLU A 96 7.89 -8.27 -17.29
N LEU A 97 6.60 -8.04 -17.50
CA LEU A 97 6.04 -7.80 -18.84
C LEU A 97 6.61 -6.56 -19.49
N ARG A 98 6.78 -5.48 -18.73
CA ARG A 98 7.41 -4.25 -19.24
C ARG A 98 8.86 -4.49 -19.63
N HIS A 99 9.59 -5.22 -18.80
CA HIS A 99 10.98 -5.56 -19.08
C HIS A 99 11.12 -6.41 -20.32
N SER A 100 10.25 -7.40 -20.51
CA SER A 100 10.19 -8.23 -21.70
C SER A 100 9.89 -7.44 -22.97
N GLN A 101 8.96 -6.50 -22.91
CA GLN A 101 8.64 -5.61 -24.02
C GLN A 101 9.83 -4.71 -24.38
N TYR A 102 10.54 -4.21 -23.38
CA TYR A 102 11.72 -3.37 -23.58
C TYR A 102 12.85 -4.18 -24.26
N ALA A 103 13.06 -5.40 -23.82
CA ALA A 103 14.07 -6.28 -24.42
C ALA A 103 13.72 -6.65 -25.87
N ALA A 104 12.44 -6.89 -26.16
CA ALA A 104 11.97 -7.23 -27.50
C ALA A 104 12.04 -6.05 -28.48
N ALA A 105 12.01 -4.80 -27.99
CA ALA A 105 12.10 -3.59 -28.81
C ALA A 105 13.53 -3.23 -29.20
N GLN A 106 14.52 -3.85 -28.58
CA GLN A 106 15.94 -3.68 -28.90
C GLN A 106 16.37 -4.73 -29.93
#